data_9a7378dcec0ab790d00b164569dbe4f3
#
_entry.id   9a7378dcec0ab790d00b164569dbe4f3
#
_cell.length_a   1.000
_cell.length_b   1.000
_cell.length_c   1.000
_cell.angle_alpha   90.00
_cell.angle_beta   90.00
_cell.angle_gamma   90.00
#
_symmetry.space_group_name_H-M   'P 1'
#
loop_
_entity.id
_entity.type
_entity.pdbx_description
1 polymer ?
#
loop_
_entity_poly.entity_id
_entity_poly.type
_entity_poly.pdbx_seq_one_letter_code
_entity_poly.pdbx_strand_id
1 'polypeptide(L)'
;MIEIKNIEKSFGDSKVLKGVSCLFEAGKTNLIIGQSGSGKTVLLKSLLGIHYPEKGTISFDGRIYSELLPEEKRELRTEIGMVFQGSALFDSMTVAENVAFPLQMFTHNTPSETRDRVDFVLKRVNLIDAHKKLPSEISGGMQKRVAIARAIVNNPKYLFCDEPNSGLDPYTSTVIDNLIKEITEEYNITTVVNTHDMNSVMEIGENILFLKNGIKEWQGTREEIFRTDNQAIVDFVYSSNLFKKVREAYLKG
;
A
#
# COMPACT_ATOMS: atom_id res chain seq x y z
N MET A 1 6.44 10.69 5.69
CA MET A 1 7.68 10.01 5.25
C MET A 1 7.99 8.84 6.17
N ILE A 2 8.36 7.67 5.61
CA ILE A 2 8.73 6.50 6.42
C ILE A 2 10.16 6.10 6.06
N GLU A 3 11.05 6.00 7.05
CA GLU A 3 12.44 5.54 6.84
C GLU A 3 12.65 4.20 7.54
N ILE A 4 13.29 3.27 6.83
CA ILE A 4 13.72 1.99 7.41
C ILE A 4 15.23 1.84 7.26
N LYS A 5 15.89 1.35 8.33
CA LYS A 5 17.33 1.14 8.39
C LYS A 5 17.65 -0.26 8.88
N ASN A 6 18.35 -1.04 8.04
CA ASN A 6 18.90 -2.36 8.33
C ASN A 6 17.88 -3.35 8.93
N ILE A 7 16.66 -3.38 8.40
CA ILE A 7 15.60 -4.26 8.91
C ILE A 7 15.94 -5.73 8.65
N GLU A 8 16.05 -6.49 9.74
CA GLU A 8 16.20 -7.95 9.73
C GLU A 8 14.99 -8.62 10.39
N LYS A 9 14.47 -9.67 9.73
CA LYS A 9 13.36 -10.47 10.26
C LYS A 9 13.52 -11.93 9.90
N SER A 10 13.39 -12.79 10.92
CA SER A 10 13.42 -14.24 10.79
C SER A 10 12.14 -14.88 11.31
N PHE A 11 11.85 -16.08 10.84
CA PHE A 11 10.82 -16.98 11.38
C PHE A 11 11.45 -18.37 11.53
N GLY A 12 11.65 -18.79 12.77
CA GLY A 12 12.49 -19.95 13.07
C GLY A 12 13.90 -19.75 12.48
N ASP A 13 14.41 -20.72 11.75
CA ASP A 13 15.75 -20.67 11.14
C ASP A 13 15.77 -19.91 9.80
N SER A 14 14.61 -19.48 9.31
CA SER A 14 14.50 -18.78 8.01
C SER A 14 14.62 -17.27 8.17
N LYS A 15 15.74 -16.69 7.70
CA LYS A 15 15.93 -15.23 7.65
C LYS A 15 15.26 -14.67 6.41
N VAL A 16 14.11 -13.99 6.57
CA VAL A 16 13.27 -13.47 5.49
C VAL A 16 13.70 -12.08 5.05
N LEU A 17 13.99 -11.17 5.99
CA LEU A 17 14.56 -9.85 5.70
C LEU A 17 15.99 -9.80 6.21
N LYS A 18 16.90 -9.29 5.37
CA LYS A 18 18.36 -9.41 5.56
C LYS A 18 19.05 -8.04 5.49
N GLY A 19 18.59 -7.08 6.29
CA GLY A 19 19.20 -5.75 6.36
C GLY A 19 18.63 -4.76 5.32
N VAL A 20 17.30 -4.74 5.16
CA VAL A 20 16.64 -3.85 4.21
C VAL A 20 16.66 -2.41 4.73
N SER A 21 17.11 -1.47 3.88
CA SER A 21 17.10 -0.04 4.16
C SER A 21 16.53 0.73 2.99
N CYS A 22 15.52 1.58 3.22
CA CYS A 22 14.97 2.48 2.21
C CYS A 22 14.21 3.65 2.83
N LEU A 23 13.86 4.61 1.97
CA LEU A 23 13.02 5.75 2.30
C LEU A 23 11.74 5.65 1.45
N PHE A 24 10.58 5.75 2.10
CA PHE A 24 9.29 5.95 1.46
C PHE A 24 8.90 7.41 1.59
N GLU A 25 8.78 8.09 0.46
CA GLU A 25 8.61 9.53 0.39
C GLU A 25 7.15 9.93 0.63
N ALA A 26 6.95 11.08 1.30
CA ALA A 26 5.62 11.65 1.49
C ALA A 26 5.07 12.20 0.17
N GLY A 27 3.74 12.14 0.01
CA GLY A 27 3.05 12.61 -1.20
C GLY A 27 3.32 11.78 -2.44
N LYS A 28 3.98 10.61 -2.30
CA LYS A 28 4.31 9.71 -3.40
C LYS A 28 3.74 8.32 -3.21
N THR A 29 3.47 7.68 -4.34
CA THR A 29 3.18 6.25 -4.39
C THR A 29 4.49 5.46 -4.40
N ASN A 30 4.84 4.92 -3.24
CA ASN A 30 6.03 4.09 -3.06
C ASN A 30 5.65 2.62 -3.27
N LEU A 31 6.32 1.93 -4.18
CA LEU A 31 6.03 0.52 -4.47
C LEU A 31 7.09 -0.40 -3.87
N ILE A 32 6.65 -1.51 -3.31
CA ILE A 32 7.50 -2.65 -2.95
C ILE A 32 7.21 -3.75 -3.96
N ILE A 33 8.18 -4.05 -4.82
CA ILE A 33 8.04 -5.08 -5.86
C ILE A 33 9.01 -6.24 -5.65
N GLY A 34 8.74 -7.36 -6.30
CA GLY A 34 9.59 -8.56 -6.26
C GLY A 34 8.79 -9.84 -6.43
N GLN A 35 9.49 -10.95 -6.63
CA GLN A 35 8.87 -12.27 -6.79
C GLN A 35 8.09 -12.70 -5.53
N SER A 36 7.17 -13.65 -5.68
CA SER A 36 6.54 -14.30 -4.53
C SER A 36 7.62 -14.88 -3.60
N GLY A 37 7.43 -14.71 -2.28
CA GLY A 37 8.42 -15.15 -1.29
C GLY A 37 9.65 -14.24 -1.11
N SER A 38 9.77 -13.10 -1.82
CA SER A 38 10.92 -12.18 -1.67
C SER A 38 10.95 -11.39 -0.36
N GLY A 39 9.89 -11.44 0.45
CA GLY A 39 9.80 -10.75 1.74
C GLY A 39 8.92 -9.50 1.77
N LYS A 40 8.23 -9.14 0.66
CA LYS A 40 7.39 -7.93 0.54
C LYS A 40 6.33 -7.81 1.64
N THR A 41 5.49 -8.84 1.79
CA THR A 41 4.42 -8.85 2.81
C THR A 41 4.99 -8.83 4.23
N VAL A 42 6.16 -9.46 4.45
CA VAL A 42 6.84 -9.41 5.77
C VAL A 42 7.34 -8.00 6.05
N LEU A 43 7.92 -7.31 5.06
CA LEU A 43 8.32 -5.92 5.20
C LEU A 43 7.11 -5.02 5.48
N LEU A 44 6.02 -5.15 4.70
CA LEU A 44 4.78 -4.38 4.91
C LEU A 44 4.22 -4.61 6.33
N LYS A 45 4.15 -5.86 6.80
CA LYS A 45 3.69 -6.20 8.15
C LYS A 45 4.64 -5.68 9.23
N SER A 46 5.93 -5.55 8.94
CA SER A 46 6.87 -4.92 9.86
C SER A 46 6.64 -3.41 9.99
N LEU A 47 6.34 -2.73 8.87
CA LEU A 47 5.96 -1.31 8.87
C LEU A 47 4.67 -1.07 9.68
N LEU A 48 3.71 -1.99 9.60
CA LEU A 48 2.46 -1.92 10.37
C LEU A 48 2.61 -2.27 11.86
N GLY A 49 3.82 -2.67 12.30
CA GLY A 49 4.06 -3.13 13.67
C GLY A 49 3.41 -4.45 14.02
N ILE A 50 3.01 -5.26 13.01
CA ILE A 50 2.49 -6.63 13.20
C ILE A 50 3.64 -7.60 13.43
N HIS A 51 4.75 -7.41 12.70
CA HIS A 51 6.00 -8.14 12.90
C HIS A 51 7.07 -7.19 13.42
N TYR A 52 7.61 -7.50 14.59
CA TYR A 52 8.74 -6.74 15.12
C TYR A 52 10.05 -7.25 14.49
N PRO A 53 10.84 -6.38 13.83
CA PRO A 53 12.17 -6.76 13.34
C PRO A 53 13.10 -7.09 14.51
N GLU A 54 14.02 -8.04 14.30
CA GLU A 54 15.05 -8.39 15.29
C GLU A 54 16.17 -7.33 15.32
N LYS A 55 16.41 -6.67 14.17
CA LYS A 55 17.38 -5.58 14.04
C LYS A 55 16.86 -4.50 13.13
N GLY A 56 17.47 -3.33 13.26
CA GLY A 56 17.15 -2.15 12.48
C GLY A 56 16.08 -1.29 13.11
N THR A 57 15.76 -0.20 12.44
CA THR A 57 14.78 0.79 12.91
C THR A 57 13.77 1.15 11.84
N ILE A 58 12.54 1.41 12.26
CA ILE A 58 11.47 1.95 11.44
C ILE A 58 11.08 3.29 12.04
N SER A 59 11.07 4.36 11.25
CA SER A 59 10.65 5.67 11.74
C SER A 59 9.55 6.28 10.84
N PHE A 60 8.62 6.98 11.48
CA PHE A 60 7.50 7.68 10.86
C PHE A 60 7.66 9.18 11.14
N ASP A 61 8.03 9.97 10.15
CA ASP A 61 8.35 11.40 10.30
C ASP A 61 9.31 11.66 11.47
N GLY A 62 10.39 10.84 11.57
CA GLY A 62 11.40 10.91 12.61
C GLY A 62 11.04 10.19 13.92
N ARG A 63 9.79 9.76 14.12
CA ARG A 63 9.37 8.98 15.31
C ARG A 63 9.82 7.53 15.16
N ILE A 64 10.79 7.07 15.95
CA ILE A 64 11.30 5.69 15.90
C ILE A 64 10.28 4.75 16.56
N TYR A 65 9.69 3.84 15.80
CA TYR A 65 8.58 2.98 16.24
C TYR A 65 8.90 2.13 17.49
N SER A 66 10.13 1.62 17.61
CA SER A 66 10.56 0.81 18.77
C SER A 66 10.65 1.61 20.07
N GLU A 67 10.84 2.93 19.98
CA GLU A 67 11.02 3.85 21.10
C GLU A 67 9.70 4.48 21.56
N LEU A 68 8.64 4.37 20.77
CA LEU A 68 7.33 4.91 21.09
C LEU A 68 6.70 4.20 22.31
N LEU A 69 6.10 4.99 23.18
CA LEU A 69 5.25 4.52 24.27
C LEU A 69 3.97 3.85 23.73
N PRO A 70 3.27 3.03 24.51
CA PRO A 70 2.01 2.37 24.08
C PRO A 70 0.96 3.35 23.56
N GLU A 71 0.81 4.51 24.20
CA GLU A 71 -0.11 5.58 23.83
C GLU A 71 0.28 6.19 22.47
N GLU A 72 1.54 6.49 22.28
CA GLU A 72 2.08 7.04 21.01
C GLU A 72 1.93 6.03 19.85
N LYS A 73 2.12 4.73 20.12
CA LYS A 73 1.84 3.67 19.13
C LYS A 73 0.35 3.60 18.78
N ARG A 74 -0.53 3.84 19.76
CA ARG A 74 -1.98 3.90 19.52
C ARG A 74 -2.33 5.11 18.66
N GLU A 75 -1.77 6.28 18.95
CA GLU A 75 -1.92 7.48 18.15
C GLU A 75 -1.42 7.26 16.71
N LEU A 76 -0.20 6.73 16.52
CA LEU A 76 0.34 6.43 15.21
C LEU A 76 -0.59 5.50 14.39
N ARG A 77 -1.24 4.53 15.04
CA ARG A 77 -2.21 3.65 14.35
C ARG A 77 -3.42 4.39 13.80
N THR A 78 -3.84 5.50 14.40
CA THR A 78 -4.92 6.34 13.87
C THR A 78 -4.52 7.08 12.60
N GLU A 79 -3.21 7.30 12.42
CA GLU A 79 -2.62 7.94 11.25
C GLU A 79 -2.39 6.96 10.09
N ILE A 80 -2.66 5.66 10.28
CA ILE A 80 -2.42 4.59 9.30
C ILE A 80 -3.73 4.09 8.72
N GLY A 81 -3.83 4.12 7.39
CA GLY A 81 -4.85 3.41 6.62
C GLY A 81 -4.28 2.11 6.02
N MET A 82 -5.11 1.06 5.94
CA MET A 82 -4.70 -0.23 5.37
C MET A 82 -5.74 -0.78 4.40
N VAL A 83 -5.27 -1.13 3.19
CA VAL A 83 -6.02 -1.87 2.18
C VAL A 83 -5.42 -3.27 2.06
N PHE A 84 -6.17 -4.28 2.46
CA PHE A 84 -5.75 -5.68 2.42
C PHE A 84 -6.02 -6.31 1.05
N GLN A 85 -5.25 -7.32 0.67
CA GLN A 85 -5.38 -8.05 -0.59
C GLN A 85 -6.82 -8.55 -0.84
N GLY A 86 -7.48 -9.15 0.16
CA GLY A 86 -8.85 -9.62 0.09
C GLY A 86 -9.91 -8.58 0.46
N SER A 87 -9.58 -7.25 0.47
CA SER A 87 -10.41 -6.16 0.98
C SER A 87 -10.73 -6.25 2.48
N ALA A 88 -10.81 -7.43 3.06
CA ALA A 88 -11.07 -7.71 4.47
C ALA A 88 -12.27 -6.92 5.02
N LEU A 89 -13.37 -6.86 4.25
CA LEU A 89 -14.61 -6.26 4.70
C LEU A 89 -15.30 -7.19 5.70
N PHE A 90 -16.04 -6.60 6.62
CA PHE A 90 -16.92 -7.35 7.53
C PHE A 90 -18.20 -7.72 6.77
N ASP A 91 -18.41 -9.00 6.51
CA ASP A 91 -19.54 -9.51 5.70
C ASP A 91 -20.91 -9.22 6.32
N SER A 92 -20.96 -9.09 7.66
CA SER A 92 -22.18 -8.77 8.41
C SER A 92 -22.50 -7.29 8.51
N MET A 93 -21.61 -6.43 8.00
CA MET A 93 -21.76 -4.97 8.00
C MET A 93 -22.04 -4.45 6.59
N THR A 94 -22.88 -3.44 6.51
CA THR A 94 -23.11 -2.70 5.26
C THR A 94 -21.84 -1.96 4.82
N VAL A 95 -21.84 -1.46 3.60
CA VAL A 95 -20.77 -0.60 3.07
C VAL A 95 -20.52 0.59 3.99
N ALA A 96 -21.55 1.29 4.38
CA ALA A 96 -21.42 2.46 5.27
C ALA A 96 -20.85 2.09 6.64
N GLU A 97 -21.29 0.98 7.24
CA GLU A 97 -20.76 0.49 8.51
C GLU A 97 -19.31 0.04 8.42
N ASN A 98 -18.92 -0.64 7.33
CA ASN A 98 -17.52 -0.97 7.07
C ASN A 98 -16.63 0.27 7.02
N VAL A 99 -17.07 1.33 6.33
CA VAL A 99 -16.33 2.58 6.23
C VAL A 99 -16.33 3.35 7.55
N ALA A 100 -17.44 3.34 8.31
CA ALA A 100 -17.56 4.01 9.61
C ALA A 100 -16.71 3.34 10.71
N PHE A 101 -16.37 2.06 10.57
CA PHE A 101 -15.72 1.26 11.61
C PHE A 101 -14.45 1.91 12.21
N PRO A 102 -13.49 2.44 11.43
CA PRO A 102 -12.32 3.11 12.00
C PRO A 102 -12.69 4.40 12.79
N LEU A 103 -13.69 5.14 12.34
CA LEU A 103 -14.16 6.32 13.09
C LEU A 103 -14.70 5.93 14.47
N GLN A 104 -15.47 4.86 14.55
CA GLN A 104 -16.03 4.34 15.82
C GLN A 104 -14.93 3.87 16.78
N MET A 105 -13.83 3.31 16.23
CA MET A 105 -12.73 2.79 17.04
C MET A 105 -11.76 3.86 17.53
N PHE A 106 -11.57 4.94 16.77
CA PHE A 106 -10.46 5.86 16.98
C PHE A 106 -10.88 7.32 17.20
N THR A 107 -12.16 7.66 17.06
CA THR A 107 -12.65 9.03 17.22
C THR A 107 -13.81 9.11 18.22
N HIS A 108 -14.14 10.33 18.60
CA HIS A 108 -15.32 10.64 19.41
C HIS A 108 -16.37 11.40 18.59
N ASN A 109 -16.45 11.14 17.29
CA ASN A 109 -17.39 11.81 16.40
C ASN A 109 -18.85 11.51 16.79
N THR A 110 -19.68 12.51 16.65
CA THR A 110 -21.14 12.33 16.76
C THR A 110 -21.65 11.44 15.60
N PRO A 111 -22.86 10.86 15.71
CA PRO A 111 -23.46 10.10 14.61
C PRO A 111 -23.62 10.91 13.31
N SER A 112 -23.85 12.23 13.40
CA SER A 112 -23.95 13.10 12.22
C SER A 112 -22.58 13.27 11.55
N GLU A 113 -21.55 13.65 12.31
CA GLU A 113 -20.18 13.82 11.80
C GLU A 113 -19.65 12.52 11.17
N THR A 114 -19.94 11.38 11.80
CA THR A 114 -19.58 10.07 11.25
C THR A 114 -20.24 9.84 9.89
N ARG A 115 -21.55 10.13 9.78
CA ARG A 115 -22.31 9.97 8.53
C ARG A 115 -21.75 10.87 7.44
N ASP A 116 -21.59 12.16 7.74
CA ASP A 116 -21.10 13.15 6.78
C ASP A 116 -19.70 12.76 6.26
N ARG A 117 -18.86 12.24 7.14
CA ARG A 117 -17.53 11.77 6.76
C ARG A 117 -17.57 10.49 5.90
N VAL A 118 -18.44 9.54 6.23
CA VAL A 118 -18.68 8.32 5.44
C VAL A 118 -19.18 8.68 4.04
N ASP A 119 -20.18 9.55 3.95
CA ASP A 119 -20.74 10.01 2.68
C ASP A 119 -19.68 10.70 1.81
N PHE A 120 -18.84 11.54 2.43
CA PHE A 120 -17.73 12.19 1.74
C PHE A 120 -16.75 11.18 1.13
N VAL A 121 -16.24 10.19 1.89
CA VAL A 121 -15.28 9.23 1.37
C VAL A 121 -15.90 8.24 0.39
N LEU A 122 -17.16 7.84 0.57
CA LEU A 122 -17.86 7.00 -0.40
C LEU A 122 -18.06 7.73 -1.73
N LYS A 123 -18.38 9.03 -1.70
CA LYS A 123 -18.42 9.87 -2.91
C LYS A 123 -17.04 9.95 -3.57
N ARG A 124 -15.96 10.12 -2.78
CA ARG A 124 -14.57 10.19 -3.30
C ARG A 124 -14.15 8.93 -4.05
N VAL A 125 -14.61 7.75 -3.62
CA VAL A 125 -14.34 6.47 -4.29
C VAL A 125 -15.44 6.08 -5.30
N ASN A 126 -16.37 6.99 -5.63
CA ASN A 126 -17.46 6.78 -6.58
C ASN A 126 -18.41 5.62 -6.22
N LEU A 127 -18.90 5.60 -4.97
CA LEU A 127 -19.84 4.61 -4.42
C LEU A 127 -21.06 5.26 -3.78
N ILE A 128 -21.74 6.18 -4.49
CA ILE A 128 -22.82 7.02 -3.93
C ILE A 128 -24.03 6.20 -3.51
N ASP A 129 -24.40 5.14 -4.22
CA ASP A 129 -25.65 4.38 -4.02
C ASP A 129 -25.43 3.02 -3.32
N ALA A 130 -24.31 2.84 -2.63
CA ALA A 130 -23.94 1.55 -2.08
C ALA A 130 -24.07 1.46 -0.55
N HIS A 131 -24.43 2.54 0.16
CA HIS A 131 -24.37 2.66 1.63
C HIS A 131 -24.97 1.48 2.40
N LYS A 132 -26.17 1.03 1.98
CA LYS A 132 -26.94 -0.01 2.67
C LYS A 132 -26.66 -1.43 2.17
N LYS A 133 -25.84 -1.57 1.12
CA LYS A 133 -25.51 -2.88 0.55
C LYS A 133 -24.52 -3.62 1.44
N LEU A 134 -24.62 -4.94 1.47
CA LEU A 134 -23.63 -5.82 2.08
C LEU A 134 -22.48 -6.09 1.08
N PRO A 135 -21.29 -6.51 1.55
CA PRO A 135 -20.19 -6.90 0.67
C PRO A 135 -20.56 -7.93 -0.39
N SER A 136 -21.44 -8.87 -0.06
CA SER A 136 -21.95 -9.90 -0.97
C SER A 136 -22.84 -9.37 -2.11
N GLU A 137 -23.37 -8.14 -1.99
CA GLU A 137 -24.26 -7.51 -2.96
C GLU A 137 -23.54 -6.54 -3.92
N ILE A 138 -22.20 -6.46 -3.83
CA ILE A 138 -21.38 -5.55 -4.63
C ILE A 138 -20.25 -6.31 -5.35
N SER A 139 -19.81 -5.78 -6.49
CA SER A 139 -18.72 -6.39 -7.27
C SER A 139 -17.38 -6.34 -6.55
N GLY A 140 -16.41 -7.18 -6.97
CA GLY A 140 -15.06 -7.18 -6.42
C GLY A 140 -14.36 -5.80 -6.51
N GLY A 141 -14.52 -5.10 -7.64
CA GLY A 141 -14.01 -3.73 -7.78
C GLY A 141 -14.67 -2.73 -6.84
N MET A 142 -15.98 -2.87 -6.58
CA MET A 142 -16.66 -2.06 -5.56
C MET A 142 -16.16 -2.39 -4.14
N GLN A 143 -15.93 -3.68 -3.82
CA GLN A 143 -15.35 -4.08 -2.53
C GLN A 143 -13.96 -3.45 -2.29
N LYS A 144 -13.11 -3.38 -3.33
CA LYS A 144 -11.82 -2.69 -3.25
C LYS A 144 -11.98 -1.21 -2.98
N ARG A 145 -12.93 -0.53 -3.64
CA ARG A 145 -13.23 0.88 -3.39
C ARG A 145 -13.75 1.12 -1.96
N VAL A 146 -14.60 0.22 -1.42
CA VAL A 146 -15.02 0.27 -0.01
C VAL A 146 -13.84 0.13 0.93
N ALA A 147 -12.92 -0.81 0.65
CA ALA A 147 -11.70 -0.98 1.45
C ALA A 147 -10.80 0.26 1.43
N ILE A 148 -10.68 0.95 0.27
CA ILE A 148 -9.97 2.23 0.15
C ILE A 148 -10.69 3.31 0.95
N ALA A 149 -12.03 3.46 0.81
CA ALA A 149 -12.81 4.43 1.56
C ALA A 149 -12.64 4.24 3.08
N ARG A 150 -12.70 2.98 3.56
CA ARG A 150 -12.44 2.62 4.96
C ARG A 150 -11.02 3.00 5.40
N ALA A 151 -10.02 2.80 4.54
CA ALA A 151 -8.64 3.11 4.86
C ALA A 151 -8.38 4.62 4.99
N ILE A 152 -9.10 5.46 4.23
CA ILE A 152 -8.88 6.93 4.21
C ILE A 152 -9.87 7.71 5.08
N VAL A 153 -10.83 7.04 5.73
CA VAL A 153 -11.89 7.73 6.47
C VAL A 153 -11.38 8.59 7.63
N ASN A 154 -10.27 8.20 8.27
CA ASN A 154 -9.61 8.94 9.37
C ASN A 154 -8.57 9.97 8.90
N ASN A 155 -8.50 10.33 7.61
CA ASN A 155 -7.45 11.20 7.06
C ASN A 155 -6.03 10.71 7.42
N PRO A 156 -5.65 9.50 7.02
CA PRO A 156 -4.37 8.94 7.40
C PRO A 156 -3.20 9.73 6.80
N LYS A 157 -2.07 9.76 7.51
CA LYS A 157 -0.78 10.27 6.99
C LYS A 157 -0.05 9.19 6.18
N TYR A 158 -0.35 7.93 6.45
CA TYR A 158 0.31 6.76 5.85
C TYR A 158 -0.76 5.80 5.35
N LEU A 159 -0.68 5.41 4.08
CA LEU A 159 -1.56 4.43 3.46
C LEU A 159 -0.76 3.21 3.03
N PHE A 160 -1.15 2.05 3.50
CA PHE A 160 -0.54 0.79 3.10
C PHE A 160 -1.53 -0.03 2.28
N CYS A 161 -1.07 -0.56 1.14
CA CYS A 161 -1.88 -1.40 0.26
C CYS A 161 -1.13 -2.71 -0.03
N ASP A 162 -1.72 -3.83 0.35
CA ASP A 162 -1.19 -5.16 0.04
C ASP A 162 -1.94 -5.74 -1.15
N GLU A 163 -1.34 -5.72 -2.33
CA GLU A 163 -1.90 -6.19 -3.60
C GLU A 163 -3.34 -5.68 -3.85
N PRO A 164 -3.56 -4.35 -3.90
CA PRO A 164 -4.90 -3.75 -3.87
C PRO A 164 -5.77 -4.15 -5.06
N ASN A 165 -5.20 -4.45 -6.21
CA ASN A 165 -5.88 -4.80 -7.45
C ASN A 165 -5.90 -6.32 -7.75
N SER A 166 -5.42 -7.16 -6.82
CA SER A 166 -5.43 -8.62 -6.98
C SER A 166 -6.83 -9.16 -7.22
N GLY A 167 -6.97 -10.01 -8.25
CA GLY A 167 -8.24 -10.66 -8.61
C GLY A 167 -9.21 -9.80 -9.43
N LEU A 168 -8.77 -8.63 -9.90
CA LEU A 168 -9.55 -7.75 -10.77
C LEU A 168 -9.15 -7.93 -12.24
N ASP A 169 -10.04 -7.54 -13.15
CA ASP A 169 -9.71 -7.42 -14.56
C ASP A 169 -8.76 -6.22 -14.80
N PRO A 170 -8.04 -6.16 -15.94
CA PRO A 170 -7.04 -5.12 -16.20
C PRO A 170 -7.59 -3.69 -16.15
N TYR A 171 -8.81 -3.47 -16.66
CA TYR A 171 -9.43 -2.15 -16.64
C TYR A 171 -9.74 -1.70 -15.21
N THR A 172 -10.40 -2.56 -14.43
CA THR A 172 -10.72 -2.28 -13.02
C THR A 172 -9.46 -2.09 -12.19
N SER A 173 -8.38 -2.86 -12.47
CA SER A 173 -7.07 -2.72 -11.81
C SER A 173 -6.50 -1.31 -12.03
N THR A 174 -6.47 -0.82 -13.27
CA THR A 174 -6.02 0.54 -13.58
C THR A 174 -6.85 1.61 -12.87
N VAL A 175 -8.17 1.43 -12.76
CA VAL A 175 -9.04 2.36 -12.04
C VAL A 175 -8.71 2.39 -10.54
N ILE A 176 -8.39 1.26 -9.92
CA ILE A 176 -7.98 1.20 -8.50
C ILE A 176 -6.61 1.84 -8.31
N ASP A 177 -5.65 1.56 -9.19
CA ASP A 177 -4.30 2.14 -9.14
C ASP A 177 -4.37 3.68 -9.23
N ASN A 178 -5.10 4.21 -10.22
CA ASN A 178 -5.28 5.66 -10.37
C ASN A 178 -5.98 6.29 -9.17
N LEU A 179 -6.99 5.63 -8.60
CA LEU A 179 -7.67 6.10 -7.39
C LEU A 179 -6.70 6.21 -6.21
N ILE A 180 -5.81 5.22 -6.01
CA ILE A 180 -4.79 5.25 -4.96
C ILE A 180 -3.81 6.40 -5.20
N LYS A 181 -3.34 6.60 -6.44
CA LYS A 181 -2.45 7.69 -6.81
C LYS A 181 -3.09 9.06 -6.55
N GLU A 182 -4.30 9.28 -7.06
CA GLU A 182 -5.03 10.54 -6.85
C GLU A 182 -5.21 10.88 -5.37
N ILE A 183 -5.59 9.88 -4.54
CA ILE A 183 -5.73 10.04 -3.09
C ILE A 183 -4.37 10.39 -2.45
N THR A 184 -3.29 9.75 -2.89
CA THR A 184 -1.93 10.00 -2.41
C THR A 184 -1.52 11.44 -2.65
N GLU A 185 -1.72 11.94 -3.86
CA GLU A 185 -1.39 13.31 -4.27
C GLU A 185 -2.29 14.34 -3.57
N GLU A 186 -3.62 14.13 -3.60
CA GLU A 186 -4.62 15.06 -3.05
C GLU A 186 -4.44 15.29 -1.55
N TYR A 187 -4.16 14.24 -0.78
CA TYR A 187 -4.01 14.32 0.67
C TYR A 187 -2.56 14.34 1.15
N ASN A 188 -1.59 14.38 0.24
CA ASN A 188 -0.15 14.34 0.55
C ASN A 188 0.24 13.16 1.44
N ILE A 189 -0.33 11.98 1.19
CA ILE A 189 -0.13 10.76 1.98
C ILE A 189 1.20 10.09 1.59
N THR A 190 1.90 9.49 2.55
CA THR A 190 2.97 8.52 2.25
C THR A 190 2.31 7.17 1.95
N THR A 191 2.11 6.85 0.66
CA THR A 191 1.49 5.59 0.26
C THR A 191 2.54 4.54 -0.03
N VAL A 192 2.38 3.34 0.54
CA VAL A 192 3.23 2.16 0.30
C VAL A 192 2.37 1.04 -0.26
N VAL A 193 2.62 0.66 -1.52
CA VAL A 193 1.88 -0.41 -2.21
C VAL A 193 2.79 -1.60 -2.41
N ASN A 194 2.40 -2.74 -1.90
CA ASN A 194 3.01 -4.02 -2.21
C ASN A 194 2.33 -4.60 -3.44
N THR A 195 3.07 -4.84 -4.51
CA THR A 195 2.53 -5.42 -5.76
C THR A 195 3.56 -6.28 -6.50
N HIS A 196 3.07 -7.21 -7.30
CA HIS A 196 3.84 -7.95 -8.30
C HIS A 196 3.35 -7.63 -9.73
N ASP A 197 2.33 -6.78 -9.87
CA ASP A 197 1.78 -6.37 -11.16
C ASP A 197 2.63 -5.24 -11.78
N MET A 198 3.26 -5.56 -12.91
CA MET A 198 4.10 -4.61 -13.63
C MET A 198 3.30 -3.48 -14.28
N ASN A 199 2.00 -3.67 -14.56
CA ASN A 199 1.17 -2.58 -15.05
C ASN A 199 1.02 -1.50 -13.98
N SER A 200 0.74 -1.88 -12.72
CA SER A 200 0.70 -0.94 -11.59
C SER A 200 2.04 -0.22 -11.41
N VAL A 201 3.17 -0.94 -11.56
CA VAL A 201 4.51 -0.34 -11.46
C VAL A 201 4.69 0.77 -12.48
N MET A 202 4.26 0.53 -13.73
CA MET A 202 4.37 1.52 -14.82
C MET A 202 3.35 2.65 -14.73
N GLU A 203 2.18 2.40 -14.13
CA GLU A 203 1.10 3.39 -14.01
C GLU A 203 1.31 4.36 -12.86
N ILE A 204 1.60 3.83 -11.66
CA ILE A 204 1.60 4.62 -10.42
C ILE A 204 2.93 4.64 -9.67
N GLY A 205 3.98 3.91 -10.11
CA GLY A 205 5.25 3.81 -9.40
C GLY A 205 6.08 5.09 -9.50
N GLU A 206 6.26 5.80 -8.38
CA GLU A 206 7.10 7.00 -8.30
C GLU A 206 8.43 6.75 -7.60
N ASN A 207 8.41 5.93 -6.52
CA ASN A 207 9.59 5.43 -5.82
C ASN A 207 9.43 3.92 -5.66
N ILE A 208 10.29 3.13 -6.25
CA ILE A 208 10.13 1.70 -6.39
C ILE A 208 11.28 0.98 -5.69
N LEU A 209 10.95 0.18 -4.68
CA LEU A 209 11.87 -0.72 -3.98
C LEU A 209 11.73 -2.14 -4.55
N PHE A 210 12.79 -2.67 -5.13
CA PHE A 210 12.84 -4.06 -5.56
C PHE A 210 13.49 -4.95 -4.51
N LEU A 211 12.71 -5.91 -4.00
CA LEU A 211 13.16 -6.92 -3.06
C LEU A 211 13.43 -8.25 -3.78
N LYS A 212 14.62 -8.83 -3.54
CA LYS A 212 14.98 -10.15 -3.99
C LYS A 212 15.64 -10.92 -2.85
N ASN A 213 15.09 -12.10 -2.50
CA ASN A 213 15.64 -12.96 -1.45
C ASN A 213 15.84 -12.26 -0.08
N GLY A 214 14.97 -11.32 0.26
CA GLY A 214 15.01 -10.60 1.53
C GLY A 214 15.98 -9.42 1.59
N ILE A 215 16.60 -9.02 0.48
CA ILE A 215 17.49 -7.85 0.39
C ILE A 215 16.92 -6.82 -0.59
N LYS A 216 17.29 -5.55 -0.35
CA LYS A 216 17.07 -4.49 -1.33
C LYS A 216 18.05 -4.66 -2.47
N GLU A 217 17.56 -5.13 -3.61
CA GLU A 217 18.37 -5.34 -4.80
C GLU A 217 18.49 -4.07 -5.62
N TRP A 218 17.45 -3.24 -5.63
CA TRP A 218 17.40 -1.99 -6.37
C TRP A 218 16.37 -1.04 -5.77
N GLN A 219 16.57 0.26 -5.98
CA GLN A 219 15.58 1.31 -5.69
C GLN A 219 15.76 2.42 -6.70
N GLY A 220 14.65 2.98 -7.18
CA GLY A 220 14.65 4.08 -8.13
C GLY A 220 13.23 4.45 -8.56
N THR A 221 13.13 5.26 -9.61
CA THR A 221 11.88 5.71 -10.20
C THR A 221 11.43 4.81 -11.35
N ARG A 222 10.21 5.02 -11.83
CA ARG A 222 9.67 4.35 -13.03
C ARG A 222 10.55 4.60 -14.27
N GLU A 223 11.05 5.82 -14.44
CA GLU A 223 11.92 6.20 -15.55
C GLU A 223 13.28 5.49 -15.48
N GLU A 224 13.82 5.34 -14.27
CA GLU A 224 15.10 4.66 -14.05
C GLU A 224 15.01 3.15 -14.28
N ILE A 225 13.85 2.51 -14.12
CA ILE A 225 13.64 1.09 -14.47
C ILE A 225 13.99 0.82 -15.94
N PHE A 226 13.63 1.71 -16.85
CA PHE A 226 13.92 1.53 -18.29
C PHE A 226 15.40 1.64 -18.62
N ARG A 227 16.17 2.39 -17.83
CA ARG A 227 17.59 2.68 -18.06
C ARG A 227 18.55 1.86 -17.23
N THR A 228 18.05 1.13 -16.22
CA THR A 228 18.91 0.37 -15.32
C THR A 228 19.63 -0.79 -16.01
N ASP A 229 20.89 -0.99 -15.65
CA ASP A 229 21.69 -2.16 -16.04
C ASP A 229 21.70 -3.24 -14.93
N ASN A 230 20.96 -3.04 -13.85
CA ASN A 230 20.81 -4.07 -12.81
C ASN A 230 20.12 -5.30 -13.38
N GLN A 231 20.88 -6.39 -13.55
CA GLN A 231 20.41 -7.61 -14.20
C GLN A 231 19.20 -8.23 -13.47
N ALA A 232 19.14 -8.13 -12.14
CA ALA A 232 18.04 -8.71 -11.37
C ALA A 232 16.71 -7.99 -11.62
N ILE A 233 16.73 -6.66 -11.76
CA ILE A 233 15.55 -5.87 -12.13
C ILE A 233 15.17 -6.13 -13.60
N VAL A 234 16.18 -6.20 -14.50
CA VAL A 234 15.96 -6.48 -15.92
C VAL A 234 15.28 -7.83 -16.10
N ASP A 235 15.76 -8.87 -15.43
CA ASP A 235 15.19 -10.23 -15.49
C ASP A 235 13.76 -10.28 -14.91
N PHE A 236 13.48 -9.49 -13.87
CA PHE A 236 12.18 -9.46 -13.24
C PHE A 236 11.15 -8.68 -14.07
N VAL A 237 11.47 -7.44 -14.42
CA VAL A 237 10.55 -6.52 -15.10
C VAL A 237 10.31 -6.91 -16.54
N TYR A 238 11.38 -7.27 -17.24
CA TYR A 238 11.35 -7.59 -18.68
C TYR A 238 11.29 -9.10 -18.96
N SER A 239 10.71 -9.87 -18.05
CA SER A 239 10.44 -11.30 -18.27
C SER A 239 9.45 -11.54 -19.43
N SER A 240 8.52 -10.62 -19.68
CA SER A 240 7.56 -10.69 -20.78
C SER A 240 8.08 -10.00 -22.05
N ASN A 241 7.66 -10.53 -23.21
CA ASN A 241 8.02 -9.96 -24.52
C ASN A 241 7.46 -8.54 -24.73
N LEU A 242 6.32 -8.23 -24.11
CA LEU A 242 5.73 -6.90 -24.19
C LEU A 242 6.65 -5.86 -23.55
N PHE A 243 7.05 -6.07 -22.31
CA PHE A 243 7.92 -5.13 -21.58
C PHE A 243 9.33 -5.04 -22.20
N LYS A 244 9.86 -6.12 -22.81
CA LYS A 244 11.10 -6.04 -23.60
C LYS A 244 10.99 -5.05 -24.75
N LYS A 245 9.92 -5.14 -25.54
CA LYS A 245 9.67 -4.20 -26.65
C LYS A 245 9.48 -2.76 -26.18
N VAL A 246 8.80 -2.55 -25.04
CA VAL A 246 8.63 -1.22 -24.45
C VAL A 246 9.99 -0.63 -24.07
N ARG A 247 10.87 -1.42 -23.41
CA ARG A 247 12.24 -0.99 -23.09
C ARG A 247 13.04 -0.62 -24.33
N GLU A 248 13.02 -1.48 -25.36
CA GLU A 248 13.74 -1.22 -26.62
C GLU A 248 13.26 0.08 -27.30
N ALA A 249 11.97 0.35 -27.28
CA ALA A 249 11.42 1.58 -27.83
C ALA A 249 11.88 2.80 -27.01
N TYR A 250 11.87 2.70 -25.68
CA TYR A 250 12.31 3.76 -24.78
C TYR A 250 13.80 4.10 -24.91
N LEU A 251 14.66 3.09 -25.15
CA LEU A 251 16.10 3.30 -25.29
C LEU A 251 16.52 3.84 -26.68
N LYS A 252 15.60 3.81 -27.64
CA LYS A 252 15.85 4.31 -29.03
C LYS A 252 15.38 5.75 -29.25
N GLY A 253 14.54 6.29 -28.37
CA GLY A 253 14.05 7.67 -28.39
C GLY A 253 14.85 8.56 -27.46
#